data_92271b1cefdde0c975978b1ef4c33234
#
_entry.id   92271b1cefdde0c975978b1ef4c33234
#
_cell.length_a   1.000
_cell.length_b   1.000
_cell.length_c   1.000
_cell.angle_alpha   90.00
_cell.angle_beta   90.00
_cell.angle_gamma   90.00
#
_symmetry.space_group_name_H-M   'P 1'
#
loop_
_entity.id
_entity.type
_entity.pdbx_description
1 polymer ?
#
loop_
_entity_poly.entity_id
_entity_poly.type
_entity_poly.pdbx_seq_one_letter_code
_entity_poly.pdbx_strand_id
1 'polypeptide(L)' 'MRAGDLVRIKRASIGIPEGTLALIEAKLKVPSDMRMKPPEALWRVQLLYAGKTRRPRYLSRDLEVVT' A
#
# COMPACT_ATOMS: atom_id res chain seq x y z
N MET A 1 -8.92 6.39 -2.65
CA MET A 1 -7.46 6.29 -2.33
C MET A 1 -6.68 6.89 -3.49
N ARG A 2 -5.72 7.73 -3.20
CA ARG A 2 -4.92 8.43 -4.21
C ARG A 2 -3.56 8.81 -3.63
N ALA A 3 -2.64 9.25 -4.50
CA ALA A 3 -1.31 9.68 -4.08
C ALA A 3 -1.43 10.79 -3.04
N GLY A 4 -0.62 10.69 -1.98
CA GLY A 4 -0.64 11.63 -0.87
C GLY A 4 -1.52 11.22 0.30
N ASP A 5 -2.38 10.23 0.13
CA ASP A 5 -3.23 9.76 1.23
C ASP A 5 -2.41 9.02 2.28
N LEU A 6 -2.74 9.28 3.55
CA LEU A 6 -2.18 8.51 4.66
C LEU A 6 -3.00 7.25 4.84
N VAL A 7 -2.34 6.12 4.86
CA VAL A 7 -2.99 4.82 4.98
C VAL A 7 -2.36 4.01 6.10
N ARG A 8 -3.11 3.04 6.60
CA ARG A 8 -2.65 2.06 7.57
C ARG A 8 -2.64 0.70 6.89
N ILE A 9 -1.58 -0.06 7.11
CA ILE A 9 -1.45 -1.40 6.56
C ILE A 9 -2.28 -2.35 7.40
N LYS A 10 -3.23 -3.02 6.75
CA LYS A 10 -4.17 -3.91 7.43
C LYS A 10 -3.66 -5.33 7.58
N ARG A 11 -2.62 -5.69 6.80
CA ARG A 11 -2.10 -7.05 6.78
C ARG A 11 -0.63 -7.06 7.14
N ALA A 12 -0.28 -7.79 8.20
CA ALA A 12 1.11 -7.95 8.59
C ALA A 12 1.88 -8.73 7.53
N SER A 13 3.13 -8.34 7.32
CA SER A 13 4.05 -9.06 6.46
C SER A 13 5.43 -9.08 7.10
N ILE A 14 6.37 -9.81 6.49
CA ILE A 14 7.71 -9.92 7.05
C ILE A 14 8.35 -8.54 7.18
N GLY A 15 8.70 -8.17 8.41
CA GLY A 15 9.32 -6.90 8.70
C GLY A 15 8.38 -5.71 8.75
N ILE A 16 7.09 -5.91 8.48
CA ILE A 16 6.09 -4.84 8.46
C ILE A 16 4.89 -5.26 9.28
N PRO A 17 4.76 -4.79 10.53
CA PRO A 17 3.64 -5.16 11.38
C PRO A 17 2.33 -4.52 10.91
N GLU A 18 1.23 -5.18 11.25
CA GLU A 18 -0.10 -4.64 11.06
C GLU A 18 -0.23 -3.30 11.78
N GLY A 19 -0.89 -2.34 11.14
CA GLY A 19 -1.08 -1.02 11.72
C GLY A 19 0.01 -0.01 11.34
N THR A 20 1.03 -0.44 10.60
CA THR A 20 2.08 0.46 10.14
C THR A 20 1.48 1.54 9.24
N LEU A 21 1.86 2.80 9.48
CA LEU A 21 1.41 3.92 8.67
C LEU A 21 2.28 4.07 7.43
N ALA A 22 1.66 4.49 6.35
CA ALA A 22 2.34 4.71 5.08
C ALA A 22 1.66 5.80 4.28
N LEU A 23 2.39 6.37 3.34
CA LEU A 23 1.84 7.35 2.39
C LEU A 23 1.73 6.70 1.01
N ILE A 24 0.61 6.91 0.35
CA ILE A 24 0.43 6.47 -1.03
C ILE A 24 1.31 7.31 -1.94
N GLU A 25 2.19 6.65 -2.70
CA GLU A 25 3.04 7.33 -3.66
C GLU A 25 2.42 7.35 -5.05
N ALA A 26 1.96 6.19 -5.52
CA ALA A 26 1.44 6.08 -6.88
C ALA A 26 0.56 4.84 -7.03
N LYS A 27 -0.38 4.93 -7.96
CA LYS A 27 -1.14 3.76 -8.41
C LYS A 27 -0.31 3.07 -9.50
N LEU A 28 -0.08 1.79 -9.34
CA LEU A 28 0.74 1.02 -10.26
C LEU A 28 -0.13 0.31 -11.30
N LYS A 29 0.43 0.11 -12.48
CA LYS A 29 -0.22 -0.71 -13.49
C LYS A 29 -0.05 -2.17 -13.13
N VAL A 30 -1.14 -2.91 -13.21
CA VAL A 30 -1.12 -4.35 -12.98
C VAL A 30 -0.73 -5.04 -14.29
N PRO A 31 0.26 -5.95 -14.28
CA PRO A 31 0.57 -6.71 -15.48
C PRO A 31 -0.65 -7.45 -16.02
N SER A 32 -0.74 -7.58 -17.34
CA SER A 32 -1.91 -8.18 -17.99
C SER A 32 -2.16 -9.63 -17.61
N ASP A 33 -1.13 -10.32 -17.11
CA ASP A 33 -1.24 -11.70 -16.63
C ASP A 33 -1.77 -11.78 -15.19
N MET A 34 -1.81 -10.66 -14.47
CA MET A 34 -2.41 -10.59 -13.15
C MET A 34 -3.88 -10.18 -13.28
N ARG A 35 -4.77 -11.13 -13.05
CA ARG A 35 -6.20 -10.87 -13.15
C ARG A 35 -6.71 -10.17 -11.89
N MET A 36 -6.71 -8.86 -11.93
CA MET A 36 -7.29 -8.05 -10.85
C MET A 36 -8.60 -7.44 -11.34
N LYS A 37 -9.67 -7.70 -10.61
CA LYS A 37 -10.98 -7.12 -10.91
C LYS A 37 -11.14 -5.79 -10.16
N PRO A 38 -11.69 -4.74 -10.81
CA PRO A 38 -12.02 -3.52 -10.07
C PRO A 38 -12.97 -3.86 -8.92
N PRO A 39 -12.92 -3.15 -7.78
CA PRO A 39 -12.13 -1.94 -7.53
C PRO A 39 -10.69 -2.18 -7.04
N GLU A 40 -10.19 -3.40 -7.12
CA GLU A 40 -8.84 -3.70 -6.67
C GLU A 40 -7.80 -2.94 -7.49
N ALA A 41 -6.77 -2.44 -6.81
CA ALA A 41 -5.66 -1.74 -7.44
C ALA A 41 -4.38 -2.06 -6.68
N LEU A 42 -3.27 -1.89 -7.36
CA LEU A 42 -1.95 -2.07 -6.76
C LEU A 42 -1.36 -0.69 -6.50
N TRP A 43 -0.90 -0.46 -5.28
CA TRP A 43 -0.40 0.84 -4.85
C TRP A 43 1.02 0.72 -4.34
N ARG A 44 1.87 1.65 -4.75
CA ARG A 44 3.18 1.81 -4.14
C ARG A 44 3.06 2.79 -2.99
N VAL A 45 3.57 2.42 -1.83
CA VAL A 45 3.48 3.24 -0.65
C VAL A 45 4.87 3.46 -0.06
N GLN A 46 5.02 4.57 0.67
CA GLN A 46 6.22 4.84 1.44
C GLN A 46 5.91 4.60 2.91
N LEU A 47 6.63 3.68 3.53
CA LEU A 47 6.42 3.38 4.94
C LEU A 47 6.91 4.53 5.80
N LEU A 48 6.10 4.92 6.78
CA LEU A 48 6.48 5.89 7.81
C LEU A 48 7.05 5.14 9.01
N TYR A 49 8.05 4.32 8.74
CA TYR A 49 8.64 3.44 9.72
C TYR A 49 10.08 3.89 9.97
N ALA A 50 10.42 4.11 11.24
CA ALA A 50 11.72 4.66 11.60
C ALA A 50 12.88 3.82 11.05
N GLY A 51 13.77 4.47 10.31
CA GLY A 51 14.97 3.85 9.78
C GLY A 51 14.78 2.98 8.54
N LYS A 52 13.59 2.94 7.97
CA LYS A 52 13.33 2.11 6.78
C LYS A 52 12.88 2.98 5.61
N THR A 53 13.56 2.82 4.48
CA THR A 53 13.21 3.51 3.24
C THR A 53 12.57 2.57 2.23
N ARG A 54 11.83 1.59 2.72
CA ARG A 54 11.14 0.63 1.87
C ARG A 54 9.93 1.24 1.19
N ARG A 55 9.74 0.87 -0.07
CA ARG A 55 8.59 1.28 -0.88
C ARG A 55 7.85 0.06 -1.38
N PRO A 56 7.17 -0.67 -0.48
CA PRO A 56 6.46 -1.88 -0.88
C PRO A 56 5.21 -1.56 -1.70
N ARG A 57 4.68 -2.61 -2.32
CA ARG A 57 3.44 -2.54 -3.09
C ARG A 57 2.35 -3.31 -2.35
N TYR A 58 1.17 -2.72 -2.32
CA TYR A 58 0.03 -3.34 -1.63
C TYR A 58 -1.21 -3.25 -2.49
N LEU A 59 -2.09 -4.24 -2.34
CA LEU A 59 -3.43 -4.19 -2.91
C LEU A 59 -4.30 -3.24 -2.10
N SER A 60 -5.31 -2.66 -2.75
CA SER A 60 -6.24 -1.76 -2.07
C SER A 60 -6.85 -2.36 -0.82
N ARG A 61 -7.20 -3.64 -0.86
CA ARG A 61 -7.82 -4.33 0.28
C ARG A 61 -6.90 -4.47 1.49
N ASP A 62 -5.59 -4.33 1.29
CA ASP A 62 -4.61 -4.42 2.38
C ASP A 62 -4.31 -3.08 3.01
N LEU A 63 -4.96 -2.02 2.53
CA LEU A 63 -4.74 -0.66 2.99
C LEU A 63 -6.05 -0.04 3.48
N GLU A 64 -5.93 0.79 4.52
CA GLU A 64 -7.06 1.54 5.06
C GLU A 64 -6.69 3.01 5.10
N VAL A 65 -7.48 3.86 4.47
CA VAL A 65 -7.25 5.31 4.50
C VAL A 65 -7.54 5.83 5.91
N VAL A 66 -6.59 6.54 6.50
CA VAL A 66 -6.67 7.03 7.88
C VAL A 66 -7.15 8.47 7.96
N THR A 67 -7.08 9.18 6.85
CA THR A 67 -7.47 10.60 6.80
C THR A 67 -8.77 10.81 6.06
#